data_be586c87086ae2dca2ff0da996280cad
#
_entry.id   be586c87086ae2dca2ff0da996280cad
#
_cell.length_a   1.000
_cell.length_b   1.000
_cell.length_c   1.000
_cell.angle_alpha   90.00
_cell.angle_beta   90.00
_cell.angle_gamma   90.00
#
_symmetry.space_group_name_H-M   'P 1'
#
loop_
_entity.id
_entity.type
_entity.pdbx_description
1 polymer ?
#
loop_
_entity_poly.entity_id
_entity_poly.type
_entity_poly.pdbx_seq_one_letter_code
_entity_poly.pdbx_strand_id
1 'polypeptide(L)'
;MGVYPEVIRQALIMFPFLAFLITLPYMIYNYRKYGSVLGIRILVVYSFALYLLCIYFLVILPLPSMEEVSQMTGRRAQLIPFHFLVDILKEADIVPGNICSLFSVLNEALFQVLFNVLMIVPFGIYLRYYFRCGLKRTVLFSFFLSLFFELTQLSGLYFIYPRGYRLFDVDDLIANTA
;
A
#
# COMPACT_ATOMS: atom_id res chain seq x y z
N MET A 1 16.45 12.47 10.62
CA MET A 1 16.02 11.07 10.59
C MET A 1 15.00 10.94 9.47
N GLY A 2 15.06 9.89 8.67
CA GLY A 2 14.11 9.74 7.54
C GLY A 2 12.69 9.49 8.02
N VAL A 3 11.70 9.94 7.25
CA VAL A 3 10.27 9.78 7.57
C VAL A 3 9.85 8.31 7.70
N TYR A 4 10.37 7.44 6.85
CA TYR A 4 10.02 6.01 6.82
C TYR A 4 10.33 5.24 8.13
N PRO A 5 11.48 5.41 8.81
CA PRO A 5 11.73 4.75 10.10
C PRO A 5 10.74 5.13 11.19
N GLU A 6 10.29 6.39 11.22
CA GLU A 6 9.29 6.85 12.19
C GLU A 6 7.93 6.20 11.94
N VAL A 7 7.53 6.10 10.69
CA VAL A 7 6.27 5.45 10.27
C VAL A 7 6.27 3.97 10.67
N ILE A 8 7.37 3.25 10.41
CA ILE A 8 7.51 1.84 10.80
C ILE A 8 7.51 1.70 12.32
N ARG A 9 8.16 2.60 13.05
CA ARG A 9 8.15 2.59 14.52
C ARG A 9 6.73 2.76 15.08
N GLN A 10 5.93 3.65 14.51
CA GLN A 10 4.52 3.82 14.89
C GLN A 10 3.71 2.55 14.65
N ALA A 11 3.89 1.88 13.50
CA ALA A 11 3.26 0.60 13.22
C ALA A 11 3.63 -0.47 14.27
N LEU A 12 4.91 -0.56 14.65
CA LEU A 12 5.37 -1.49 15.66
C LEU A 12 4.81 -1.21 17.07
N ILE A 13 4.63 0.08 17.42
CA ILE A 13 4.00 0.47 18.70
C ILE A 13 2.51 0.13 18.72
N MET A 14 1.82 0.30 17.61
CA MET A 14 0.39 -0.01 17.50
C MET A 14 0.09 -1.50 17.36
N PHE A 15 1.05 -2.29 16.88
CA PHE A 15 0.86 -3.72 16.63
C PHE A 15 0.44 -4.53 17.86
N PRO A 16 0.99 -4.37 19.08
CA PRO A 16 0.54 -5.10 20.24
C PRO A 16 -0.96 -4.92 20.57
N PHE A 17 -1.49 -3.71 20.36
CA PHE A 17 -2.92 -3.44 20.54
C PHE A 17 -3.77 -4.18 19.51
N LEU A 18 -3.35 -4.15 18.24
CA LEU A 18 -4.01 -4.89 17.17
C LEU A 18 -3.92 -6.41 17.41
N ALA A 19 -2.75 -6.91 17.78
CA ALA A 19 -2.55 -8.32 18.13
C ALA A 19 -3.47 -8.76 19.27
N PHE A 20 -3.60 -7.96 20.32
CA PHE A 20 -4.50 -8.24 21.42
C PHE A 20 -5.96 -8.37 20.97
N LEU A 21 -6.43 -7.46 20.12
CA LEU A 21 -7.80 -7.50 19.58
C LEU A 21 -8.05 -8.74 18.70
N ILE A 22 -7.05 -9.16 17.93
CA ILE A 22 -7.16 -10.30 17.00
C ILE A 22 -7.02 -11.63 17.75
N THR A 23 -6.26 -11.70 18.83
CA THR A 23 -5.90 -12.95 19.51
C THR A 23 -7.12 -13.77 19.88
N LEU A 24 -8.05 -13.17 20.64
CA LEU A 24 -9.18 -13.90 21.21
C LEU A 24 -10.15 -14.42 20.11
N PRO A 25 -10.62 -13.61 19.16
CA PRO A 25 -11.46 -14.07 18.05
C PRO A 25 -10.78 -15.15 17.21
N TYR A 26 -9.47 -14.99 16.96
CA TYR A 26 -8.72 -15.93 16.14
C TYR A 26 -8.51 -17.28 16.86
N MET A 27 -8.21 -17.26 18.16
CA MET A 27 -8.12 -18.49 18.97
C MET A 27 -9.43 -19.24 19.01
N ILE A 28 -10.56 -18.55 19.24
CA ILE A 28 -11.89 -19.16 19.23
C ILE A 28 -12.20 -19.79 17.86
N TYR A 29 -11.91 -19.07 16.77
CA TYR A 29 -12.10 -19.59 15.41
C TYR A 29 -11.27 -20.85 15.15
N ASN A 30 -9.97 -20.85 15.50
CA ASN A 30 -9.11 -22.02 15.31
C ASN A 30 -9.54 -23.22 16.14
N TYR A 31 -9.88 -22.98 17.42
CA TYR A 31 -10.34 -24.05 18.30
C TYR A 31 -11.64 -24.70 17.78
N ARG A 32 -12.62 -23.89 17.35
CA ARG A 32 -13.86 -24.39 16.77
C ARG A 32 -13.65 -25.14 15.46
N LYS A 33 -12.73 -24.71 14.62
CA LYS A 33 -12.53 -25.28 13.27
C LYS A 33 -11.60 -26.49 13.25
N TYR A 34 -10.58 -26.50 14.11
CA TYR A 34 -9.51 -27.49 14.05
C TYR A 34 -9.32 -28.27 15.37
N GLY A 35 -10.08 -27.98 16.43
CA GLY A 35 -9.95 -28.59 17.76
C GLY A 35 -8.63 -28.26 18.48
N SER A 36 -7.74 -27.48 17.84
CA SER A 36 -6.41 -27.14 18.39
C SER A 36 -5.93 -25.80 17.88
N VAL A 37 -5.06 -25.14 18.66
CA VAL A 37 -4.42 -23.89 18.27
C VAL A 37 -2.94 -24.16 18.02
N LEU A 38 -2.52 -24.11 16.76
CA LEU A 38 -1.14 -24.28 16.37
C LEU A 38 -0.42 -22.92 16.38
N GLY A 39 0.69 -22.83 17.11
CA GLY A 39 1.48 -21.58 17.24
C GLY A 39 1.94 -21.01 15.90
N ILE A 40 2.29 -21.86 14.94
CA ILE A 40 2.69 -21.41 13.61
C ILE A 40 1.57 -20.67 12.86
N ARG A 41 0.30 -21.07 13.04
CA ARG A 41 -0.83 -20.36 12.44
C ARG A 41 -1.04 -18.98 13.06
N ILE A 42 -0.83 -18.87 14.36
CA ILE A 42 -0.89 -17.58 15.06
C ILE A 42 0.21 -16.67 14.53
N LEU A 43 1.43 -17.17 14.40
CA LEU A 43 2.57 -16.41 13.89
C LEU A 43 2.31 -15.87 12.48
N VAL A 44 1.75 -16.70 11.58
CA VAL A 44 1.45 -16.28 10.21
C VAL A 44 0.36 -15.20 10.18
N VAL A 45 -0.69 -15.31 11.01
CA VAL A 45 -1.73 -14.28 11.06
C VAL A 45 -1.22 -12.98 11.68
N TYR A 46 -0.35 -13.07 12.69
CA TYR A 46 0.25 -11.87 13.27
C TYR A 46 1.21 -11.18 12.31
N SER A 47 2.04 -11.94 11.58
CA SER A 47 2.91 -11.37 10.54
C SER A 47 2.10 -10.72 9.42
N PHE A 48 0.97 -11.30 9.03
CA PHE A 48 0.05 -10.70 8.07
C PHE A 48 -0.59 -9.40 8.60
N ALA A 49 -1.06 -9.41 9.85
CA ALA A 49 -1.65 -8.23 10.48
C ALA A 49 -0.62 -7.10 10.65
N LEU A 50 0.61 -7.43 11.07
CA LEU A 50 1.72 -6.46 11.15
C LEU A 50 2.05 -5.89 9.77
N TYR A 51 2.13 -6.73 8.76
CA TYR A 51 2.36 -6.32 7.38
C TYR A 51 1.27 -5.34 6.89
N LEU A 52 -0.02 -5.66 7.08
CA LEU A 52 -1.12 -4.77 6.70
C LEU A 52 -1.06 -3.43 7.46
N LEU A 53 -0.70 -3.47 8.72
CA LEU A 53 -0.51 -2.26 9.53
C LEU A 53 0.64 -1.41 8.99
N CYS A 54 1.78 -2.04 8.66
CA CYS A 54 2.92 -1.33 8.07
C CYS A 54 2.57 -0.68 6.74
N ILE A 55 1.87 -1.40 5.84
CA ILE A 55 1.43 -0.81 4.56
C ILE A 55 0.49 0.35 4.81
N TYR A 56 -0.51 0.19 5.67
CA TYR A 56 -1.45 1.26 5.98
C TYR A 56 -0.70 2.53 6.43
N PHE A 57 0.25 2.38 7.36
CA PHE A 57 1.04 3.51 7.82
C PHE A 57 1.96 4.08 6.73
N LEU A 58 2.59 3.24 5.91
CA LEU A 58 3.48 3.70 4.82
C LEU A 58 2.72 4.44 3.72
N VAL A 59 1.50 4.01 3.41
CA VAL A 59 0.67 4.61 2.35
C VAL A 59 -0.02 5.88 2.84
N ILE A 60 -0.52 5.88 4.07
CA ILE A 60 -1.32 6.98 4.62
C ILE A 60 -0.45 8.07 5.26
N LEU A 61 0.63 7.68 5.95
CA LEU A 61 1.53 8.63 6.62
C LEU A 61 2.75 8.99 5.74
N PRO A 62 3.40 10.13 5.96
CA PRO A 62 3.02 11.20 6.90
C PRO A 62 1.81 11.98 6.42
N LEU A 63 1.00 12.42 7.38
CA LEU A 63 -0.11 13.30 7.08
C LEU A 63 0.41 14.73 6.95
N PRO A 64 0.03 15.46 5.88
CA PRO A 64 0.35 16.88 5.75
C PRO A 64 -0.43 17.72 6.79
N SER A 65 0.05 18.93 7.03
CA SER A 65 -0.68 19.86 7.88
C SER A 65 -1.99 20.33 7.21
N MET A 66 -2.96 20.77 8.02
CA MET A 66 -4.21 21.33 7.48
C MET A 66 -3.97 22.53 6.57
N GLU A 67 -2.96 23.34 6.88
CA GLU A 67 -2.57 24.51 6.10
C GLU A 67 -2.04 24.10 4.73
N GLU A 68 -1.13 23.11 4.68
CA GLU A 68 -0.59 22.57 3.44
C GLU A 68 -1.71 22.02 2.55
N VAL A 69 -2.64 21.23 3.11
CA VAL A 69 -3.75 20.67 2.33
C VAL A 69 -4.67 21.76 1.80
N SER A 70 -4.93 22.82 2.57
CA SER A 70 -5.79 23.92 2.13
C SER A 70 -5.18 24.74 0.99
N GLN A 71 -3.85 24.82 0.93
CA GLN A 71 -3.09 25.54 -0.10
C GLN A 71 -2.84 24.69 -1.36
N MET A 72 -3.07 23.38 -1.28
CA MET A 72 -2.87 22.51 -2.44
C MET A 72 -3.82 22.90 -3.57
N THR A 73 -3.23 23.25 -4.72
CA THR A 73 -3.94 23.53 -5.97
C THR A 73 -3.65 22.41 -6.97
N GLY A 74 -4.59 22.05 -7.83
CA GLY A 74 -4.35 21.06 -8.86
C GLY A 74 -5.42 19.95 -8.96
N ARG A 75 -5.16 19.00 -9.86
CA ARG A 75 -6.05 17.87 -10.12
C ARG A 75 -6.13 16.97 -8.89
N ARG A 76 -7.34 16.41 -8.64
CA ARG A 76 -7.56 15.46 -7.55
C ARG A 76 -7.45 14.01 -7.98
N ALA A 77 -7.55 13.75 -9.27
CA ALA A 77 -7.53 12.42 -9.84
C ALA A 77 -6.83 12.38 -11.20
N GLN A 78 -6.00 11.37 -11.38
CA GLN A 78 -5.43 10.94 -12.64
C GLN A 78 -6.17 9.67 -13.08
N LEU A 79 -6.91 9.78 -14.19
CA LEU A 79 -7.79 8.72 -14.68
C LEU A 79 -7.32 8.11 -16.01
N ILE A 80 -6.18 8.56 -16.54
CA ILE A 80 -5.64 8.07 -17.81
C ILE A 80 -4.75 6.85 -17.52
N PRO A 81 -5.15 5.63 -17.90
CA PRO A 81 -4.33 4.44 -17.67
C PRO A 81 -2.97 4.55 -18.36
N PHE A 82 -1.94 4.00 -17.71
CA PHE A 82 -0.55 3.97 -18.19
C PHE A 82 0.11 5.36 -18.34
N HIS A 83 -0.41 6.37 -17.61
CA HIS A 83 0.20 7.70 -17.59
C HIS A 83 1.61 7.68 -16.99
N PHE A 84 1.88 6.77 -16.06
CA PHE A 84 3.20 6.58 -15.47
C PHE A 84 4.31 6.36 -16.51
N LEU A 85 4.01 5.74 -17.67
CA LEU A 85 4.98 5.58 -18.76
C LEU A 85 5.40 6.94 -19.33
N VAL A 86 4.44 7.85 -19.47
CA VAL A 86 4.71 9.21 -19.94
C VAL A 86 5.53 9.98 -18.92
N ASP A 87 5.26 9.81 -17.64
CA ASP A 87 5.99 10.49 -16.57
C ASP A 87 7.42 9.95 -16.45
N ILE A 88 7.62 8.63 -16.51
CA ILE A 88 8.96 8.02 -16.58
C ILE A 88 9.76 8.58 -17.76
N LEU A 89 9.14 8.68 -18.94
CA LEU A 89 9.82 9.18 -20.13
C LEU A 89 10.10 10.69 -20.09
N LYS A 90 9.23 11.47 -19.47
CA LYS A 90 9.44 12.93 -19.29
C LYS A 90 10.54 13.26 -18.32
N GLU A 91 10.64 12.48 -17.23
CA GLU A 91 11.68 12.66 -16.21
C GLU A 91 13.02 12.06 -16.66
N ALA A 92 13.02 11.21 -17.70
CA ALA A 92 14.22 10.60 -18.22
C ALA A 92 14.96 11.56 -19.16
N ASP A 93 16.17 11.99 -18.79
CA ASP A 93 17.09 12.76 -19.63
C ASP A 93 17.84 11.84 -20.60
N ILE A 94 17.12 11.35 -21.63
CA ILE A 94 17.72 10.44 -22.62
C ILE A 94 18.43 11.24 -23.69
N VAL A 95 19.77 11.18 -23.69
CA VAL A 95 20.61 11.78 -24.73
C VAL A 95 20.93 10.72 -25.79
N PRO A 96 20.52 10.92 -27.08
CA PRO A 96 20.85 10.01 -28.17
C PRO A 96 22.36 9.81 -28.30
N GLY A 97 22.81 8.55 -28.32
CA GLY A 97 24.22 8.18 -28.43
C GLY A 97 24.98 8.02 -27.11
N ASN A 98 24.35 8.31 -25.97
CA ASN A 98 24.95 8.09 -24.66
C ASN A 98 24.23 6.96 -23.90
N ILE A 99 24.84 5.76 -23.84
CA ILE A 99 24.25 4.60 -23.14
C ILE A 99 24.02 4.87 -21.64
N CYS A 100 24.88 5.70 -21.03
CA CYS A 100 24.73 6.06 -19.62
C CYS A 100 23.45 6.87 -19.34
N SER A 101 22.93 7.60 -20.33
CA SER A 101 21.64 8.31 -20.15
C SER A 101 20.44 7.40 -20.01
N LEU A 102 20.55 6.10 -20.38
CA LEU A 102 19.47 5.13 -20.12
C LEU A 102 19.24 4.91 -18.61
N PHE A 103 20.23 5.15 -17.77
CA PHE A 103 20.04 5.07 -16.31
C PHE A 103 19.14 6.19 -15.77
N SER A 104 18.91 7.29 -16.51
CA SER A 104 17.94 8.31 -16.12
C SER A 104 16.48 7.81 -16.11
N VAL A 105 16.20 6.66 -16.73
CA VAL A 105 14.91 5.96 -16.62
C VAL A 105 14.66 5.46 -15.18
N LEU A 106 15.71 5.25 -14.38
CA LEU A 106 15.61 4.94 -12.96
C LEU A 106 15.30 6.22 -12.14
N ASN A 107 14.17 6.83 -12.44
CA ASN A 107 13.68 8.06 -11.84
C ASN A 107 12.61 7.80 -10.76
N GLU A 108 12.13 8.87 -10.13
CA GLU A 108 11.15 8.78 -9.05
C GLU A 108 9.84 8.14 -9.51
N ALA A 109 9.38 8.43 -10.72
CA ALA A 109 8.15 7.84 -11.28
C ALA A 109 8.24 6.31 -11.41
N LEU A 110 9.37 5.77 -11.89
CA LEU A 110 9.58 4.33 -11.95
C LEU A 110 9.63 3.70 -10.55
N PHE A 111 10.35 4.34 -9.62
CA PHE A 111 10.43 3.83 -8.25
C PHE A 111 9.08 3.83 -7.55
N GLN A 112 8.21 4.80 -7.80
CA GLN A 112 6.85 4.82 -7.27
C GLN A 112 6.06 3.59 -7.72
N VAL A 113 6.07 3.27 -9.01
CA VAL A 113 5.37 2.08 -9.54
C VAL A 113 5.96 0.80 -8.97
N LEU A 114 7.29 0.67 -8.94
CA LEU A 114 7.96 -0.50 -8.35
C LEU A 114 7.61 -0.67 -6.87
N PHE A 115 7.54 0.42 -6.12
CA PHE A 115 7.20 0.38 -4.70
C PHE A 115 5.76 -0.10 -4.48
N ASN A 116 4.81 0.37 -5.30
CA ASN A 116 3.43 -0.08 -5.26
C ASN A 116 3.33 -1.59 -5.53
N VAL A 117 3.99 -2.08 -6.58
CA VAL A 117 4.04 -3.52 -6.89
C VAL A 117 4.68 -4.30 -5.73
N LEU A 118 5.83 -3.86 -5.22
CA LEU A 118 6.52 -4.55 -4.13
C LEU A 118 5.70 -4.59 -2.84
N MET A 119 4.92 -3.57 -2.56
CA MET A 119 4.05 -3.54 -1.39
C MET A 119 2.91 -4.56 -1.46
N ILE A 120 2.36 -4.82 -2.64
CA ILE A 120 1.21 -5.72 -2.78
C ILE A 120 1.61 -7.20 -2.90
N VAL A 121 2.84 -7.50 -3.33
CA VAL A 121 3.32 -8.89 -3.50
C VAL A 121 3.15 -9.75 -2.23
N PRO A 122 3.57 -9.32 -1.02
CA PRO A 122 3.35 -10.14 0.17
C PRO A 122 1.87 -10.38 0.46
N PHE A 123 0.98 -9.41 0.17
CA PHE A 123 -0.47 -9.57 0.29
C PHE A 123 -0.97 -10.74 -0.59
N GLY A 124 -0.56 -10.75 -1.85
CA GLY A 124 -0.87 -11.83 -2.78
C GLY A 124 -0.34 -13.19 -2.29
N ILE A 125 0.88 -13.23 -1.74
CA ILE A 125 1.48 -14.43 -1.16
C ILE A 125 0.62 -14.97 0.00
N TYR A 126 0.25 -14.11 0.97
CA TYR A 126 -0.62 -14.53 2.08
C TYR A 126 -1.96 -15.05 1.60
N LEU A 127 -2.63 -14.35 0.68
CA LEU A 127 -3.90 -14.77 0.12
C LEU A 127 -3.81 -16.12 -0.60
N ARG A 128 -2.77 -16.30 -1.39
CA ARG A 128 -2.60 -17.50 -2.22
C ARG A 128 -2.22 -18.71 -1.41
N TYR A 129 -1.20 -18.60 -0.55
CA TYR A 129 -0.59 -19.75 0.13
C TYR A 129 -1.21 -20.03 1.49
N TYR A 130 -1.53 -19.02 2.28
CA TYR A 130 -2.09 -19.22 3.61
C TYR A 130 -3.62 -19.30 3.57
N PHE A 131 -4.28 -18.31 2.96
CA PHE A 131 -5.75 -18.29 2.85
C PHE A 131 -6.29 -19.16 1.72
N ARG A 132 -5.41 -19.73 0.87
CA ARG A 132 -5.76 -20.60 -0.26
C ARG A 132 -6.78 -19.99 -1.22
N CYS A 133 -6.71 -18.70 -1.43
CA CYS A 133 -7.55 -18.01 -2.39
C CYS A 133 -7.17 -18.42 -3.83
N GLY A 134 -8.17 -18.60 -4.69
CA GLY A 134 -7.94 -18.74 -6.13
C GLY A 134 -7.47 -17.43 -6.74
N LEU A 135 -6.81 -17.48 -7.91
CA LEU A 135 -6.25 -16.30 -8.58
C LEU A 135 -7.26 -15.15 -8.71
N LYS A 136 -8.47 -15.42 -9.18
CA LYS A 136 -9.52 -14.39 -9.32
C LYS A 136 -9.85 -13.67 -8.01
N ARG A 137 -9.88 -14.40 -6.88
CA ARG A 137 -10.14 -13.81 -5.56
C ARG A 137 -8.94 -13.00 -5.09
N THR A 138 -7.72 -13.46 -5.36
CA THR A 138 -6.50 -12.73 -5.00
C THR A 138 -6.48 -11.39 -5.72
N VAL A 139 -6.67 -11.37 -7.04
CA VAL A 139 -6.77 -10.14 -7.84
C VAL A 139 -7.86 -9.21 -7.33
N LEU A 140 -9.05 -9.76 -7.03
CA LEU A 140 -10.17 -8.96 -6.51
C LEU A 140 -9.85 -8.33 -5.15
N PHE A 141 -9.24 -9.07 -4.22
CA PHE A 141 -8.86 -8.53 -2.92
C PHE A 141 -7.73 -7.50 -3.03
N SER A 142 -6.75 -7.72 -3.92
CA SER A 142 -5.69 -6.74 -4.21
C SER A 142 -6.29 -5.44 -4.76
N PHE A 143 -7.22 -5.53 -5.69
CA PHE A 143 -7.94 -4.38 -6.22
C PHE A 143 -8.69 -3.62 -5.12
N PHE A 144 -9.43 -4.31 -4.26
CA PHE A 144 -10.17 -3.64 -3.18
C PHE A 144 -9.25 -3.02 -2.14
N LEU A 145 -8.11 -3.65 -1.83
CA LEU A 145 -7.12 -3.07 -0.92
C LEU A 145 -6.52 -1.79 -1.51
N SER A 146 -6.13 -1.81 -2.78
CA SER A 146 -5.62 -0.62 -3.47
C SER A 146 -6.68 0.48 -3.53
N LEU A 147 -7.89 0.13 -3.94
CA LEU A 147 -9.01 1.08 -3.99
C LEU A 147 -9.31 1.69 -2.62
N PHE A 148 -9.21 0.91 -1.56
CA PHE A 148 -9.38 1.41 -0.19
C PHE A 148 -8.35 2.49 0.15
N PHE A 149 -7.07 2.29 -0.19
CA PHE A 149 -6.04 3.29 0.02
C PHE A 149 -6.29 4.55 -0.79
N GLU A 150 -6.58 4.40 -2.08
CA GLU A 150 -6.86 5.51 -2.98
C GLU A 150 -8.06 6.34 -2.51
N LEU A 151 -9.15 5.69 -2.11
CA LEU A 151 -10.33 6.38 -1.59
C LEU A 151 -10.07 7.05 -0.24
N THR A 152 -9.24 6.46 0.62
CA THR A 152 -8.85 7.08 1.89
C THR A 152 -8.10 8.39 1.65
N GLN A 153 -7.18 8.40 0.68
CA GLN A 153 -6.40 9.59 0.32
C GLN A 153 -7.26 10.64 -0.40
N LEU A 154 -8.10 10.21 -1.34
CA LEU A 154 -9.00 11.09 -2.10
C LEU A 154 -10.06 11.74 -1.21
N SER A 155 -10.60 11.00 -0.22
CA SER A 155 -11.58 11.53 0.73
C SER A 155 -10.99 12.50 1.75
N GLY A 156 -9.68 12.74 1.72
CA GLY A 156 -9.00 13.54 2.72
C GLY A 156 -9.05 12.88 4.10
N LEU A 157 -8.67 11.61 4.18
CA LEU A 157 -8.66 10.79 5.40
C LEU A 157 -10.07 10.79 6.06
N TYR A 158 -11.04 10.25 5.31
CA TYR A 158 -12.44 10.17 5.77
C TYR A 158 -13.06 11.52 6.10
N PHE A 159 -12.78 12.55 5.30
CA PHE A 159 -13.27 13.93 5.44
C PHE A 159 -12.70 14.71 6.64
N ILE A 160 -11.59 14.26 7.25
CA ILE A 160 -10.85 15.03 8.25
C ILE A 160 -10.20 16.25 7.59
N TYR A 161 -9.66 16.08 6.37
CA TYR A 161 -9.15 17.17 5.56
C TYR A 161 -10.23 17.76 4.65
N PRO A 162 -10.15 19.05 4.30
CA PRO A 162 -11.14 19.71 3.43
C PRO A 162 -11.09 19.19 1.99
N ARG A 163 -10.02 18.46 1.62
CA ARG A 163 -9.83 17.85 0.31
C ARG A 163 -8.89 16.66 0.39
N GLY A 164 -8.82 15.86 -0.69
CA GLY A 164 -7.79 14.84 -0.82
C GLY A 164 -6.38 15.43 -0.74
N TYR A 165 -5.50 14.80 0.01
CA TYR A 165 -4.12 15.25 0.24
C TYR A 165 -3.10 14.54 -0.66
N ARG A 166 -3.53 13.54 -1.42
CA ARG A 166 -2.77 12.92 -2.51
C ARG A 166 -3.63 12.79 -3.75
N LEU A 167 -2.98 12.67 -4.90
CA LEU A 167 -3.63 12.43 -6.17
C LEU A 167 -4.16 10.99 -6.19
N PHE A 168 -5.44 10.81 -6.49
CA PHE A 168 -5.99 9.50 -6.84
C PHE A 168 -5.43 9.08 -8.20
N ASP A 169 -4.78 7.92 -8.28
CA ASP A 169 -4.16 7.45 -9.52
C ASP A 169 -4.68 6.06 -9.93
N VAL A 170 -5.21 5.98 -11.14
CA VAL A 170 -5.65 4.70 -11.74
C VAL A 170 -4.46 3.78 -11.98
N ASP A 171 -3.29 4.32 -12.24
CA ASP A 171 -2.08 3.51 -12.47
C ASP A 171 -1.65 2.78 -11.19
N ASP A 172 -1.85 3.38 -10.02
CA ASP A 172 -1.62 2.71 -8.73
C ASP A 172 -2.60 1.54 -8.52
N LEU A 173 -3.87 1.69 -8.95
CA LEU A 173 -4.82 0.57 -8.95
C LEU A 173 -4.38 -0.56 -9.88
N ILE A 174 -3.88 -0.22 -11.08
CA ILE A 174 -3.40 -1.21 -12.06
C ILE A 174 -2.17 -1.92 -11.50
N ALA A 175 -1.15 -1.17 -11.04
CA ALA A 175 0.10 -1.71 -10.51
C ALA A 175 -0.12 -2.64 -9.31
N ASN A 176 -1.05 -2.28 -8.43
CA ASN A 176 -1.39 -3.06 -7.24
C ASN A 176 -2.32 -4.26 -7.52
N THR A 177 -2.87 -4.37 -8.72
CA THR A 177 -3.84 -5.44 -9.06
C THR A 177 -3.23 -6.47 -10.00
N ALA A 178 -2.21 -6.10 -10.79
CA ALA A 178 -1.53 -6.96 -11.76
C ALA A 178 -0.65 -8.01 -11.08
#